data_c883769d36d7892a3d8e24669d232c25
#
_entry.id   c883769d36d7892a3d8e24669d232c25
#
_cell.length_a   1.000
_cell.length_b   1.000
_cell.length_c   1.000
_cell.angle_alpha   90.00
_cell.angle_beta   90.00
_cell.angle_gamma   90.00
#
_symmetry.space_group_name_H-M   'P 1'
#
loop_
_entity.id
_entity.type
_entity.pdbx_description
1 polymer ?
#
loop_
_entity_poly.entity_id
_entity_poly.type
_entity_poly.pdbx_seq_one_letter_code
_entity_poly.pdbx_strand_id
1 'polypeptide(L)'
;MLVVNPIFLLGIIVICIMLIIIFKKNKTISKIRISILFLVFYYYLCVMLTNIVGIPTLSEYIRLSRLGEAFFNPNINLIPFSDGFSLSFILNIFLFVPLGFLCPLISKSYQSIKNTLLIGCGLSFTIETVQLFTLYRATDINDLITNIVGTLIGYFCFRFIHKLVITKSHSISDYKEPYYMRYMPIVIIVTTFILGFFS
;
A
#
# COMPACT_ATOMS: atom_id res chain seq x y z
N MET A 1 -4.10 8.13 21.07
CA MET A 1 -2.66 8.44 20.96
C MET A 1 -2.04 7.39 20.05
N LEU A 2 -1.63 7.75 18.84
CA LEU A 2 -0.93 6.83 17.93
C LEU A 2 0.41 6.49 18.57
N VAL A 3 0.50 5.32 19.19
CA VAL A 3 1.78 4.80 19.69
C VAL A 3 2.58 4.42 18.44
N VAL A 4 3.51 5.28 18.07
CA VAL A 4 4.45 4.97 16.97
C VAL A 4 5.33 3.83 17.46
N ASN A 5 5.05 2.62 16.97
CA ASN A 5 5.89 1.47 17.26
C ASN A 5 7.33 1.77 16.79
N PRO A 6 8.37 1.61 17.63
CA PRO A 6 9.76 1.91 17.27
C PRO A 6 10.24 1.16 16.01
N ILE A 7 9.63 0.03 15.68
CA ILE A 7 9.93 -0.72 14.45
C ILE A 7 9.59 0.08 13.20
N PHE A 8 8.56 0.94 13.22
CA PHE A 8 8.27 1.82 12.08
C PHE A 8 9.31 2.93 11.89
N LEU A 9 10.03 3.33 12.94
CA LEU A 9 11.18 4.24 12.81
C LEU A 9 12.31 3.60 11.99
N LEU A 10 12.51 2.28 12.11
CA LEU A 10 13.47 1.55 11.27
C LEU A 10 13.10 1.65 9.79
N GLY A 11 11.81 1.62 9.45
CA GLY A 11 11.37 1.79 8.07
C GLY A 11 11.67 3.18 7.51
N ILE A 12 11.57 4.22 8.31
CA ILE A 12 12.00 5.56 7.90
C ILE A 12 13.50 5.57 7.57
N ILE A 13 14.33 4.88 8.36
CA ILE A 13 15.75 4.75 8.08
C ILE A 13 15.98 4.02 6.74
N VAL A 14 15.25 2.93 6.48
CA VAL A 14 15.32 2.20 5.20
C VAL A 14 14.93 3.13 4.04
N ILE A 15 13.83 3.86 4.16
CA ILE A 15 13.38 4.85 3.15
C ILE A 15 14.45 5.92 2.92
N CYS A 16 15.06 6.45 3.99
CA CYS A 16 16.14 7.43 3.88
C CYS A 16 17.37 6.85 3.13
N ILE A 17 17.77 5.62 3.42
CA ILE A 17 18.86 4.94 2.71
C ILE A 17 18.52 4.79 1.23
N MET A 18 17.31 4.34 0.90
CA MET A 18 16.83 4.24 -0.47
C MET A 18 16.90 5.60 -1.20
N LEU A 19 16.44 6.67 -0.57
CA LEU A 19 16.50 8.03 -1.12
C LEU A 19 17.94 8.49 -1.37
N ILE A 20 18.86 8.22 -0.44
CA ILE A 20 20.29 8.55 -0.61
C ILE A 20 20.86 7.83 -1.83
N ILE A 21 20.56 6.54 -2.01
CA ILE A 21 21.02 5.75 -3.17
C ILE A 21 20.45 6.32 -4.48
N ILE A 22 19.14 6.65 -4.50
CA ILE A 22 18.46 7.23 -5.66
C ILE A 22 19.11 8.58 -6.03
N PHE A 23 19.35 9.44 -5.06
CA PHE A 23 19.90 10.79 -5.29
C PHE A 23 21.38 10.79 -5.69
N LYS A 24 22.15 9.80 -5.23
CA LYS A 24 23.53 9.58 -5.72
C LYS A 24 23.55 9.17 -7.19
N LYS A 25 22.60 8.33 -7.62
CA LYS A 25 22.51 7.84 -9.01
C LYS A 25 21.87 8.84 -9.98
N ASN A 26 21.00 9.75 -9.47
CA ASN A 26 20.24 10.68 -10.30
C ASN A 26 20.21 12.08 -9.74
N LYS A 27 20.91 12.99 -10.41
CA LYS A 27 20.95 14.41 -10.02
C LYS A 27 19.73 15.21 -10.52
N THR A 28 18.99 14.66 -11.48
CA THR A 28 17.88 15.36 -12.18
C THR A 28 16.53 15.21 -11.50
N ILE A 29 16.38 14.27 -10.54
CA ILE A 29 15.13 14.06 -9.82
C ILE A 29 14.93 15.15 -8.77
N SER A 30 13.72 15.69 -8.69
CA SER A 30 13.33 16.59 -7.61
C SER A 30 13.38 15.85 -6.27
N LYS A 31 14.46 16.10 -5.49
CA LYS A 31 14.75 15.42 -4.23
C LYS A 31 13.61 15.58 -3.22
N ILE A 32 13.13 16.81 -3.06
CA ILE A 32 12.07 17.14 -2.09
C ILE A 32 10.79 16.41 -2.44
N ARG A 33 10.35 16.45 -3.70
CA ARG A 33 9.11 15.81 -4.15
C ARG A 33 9.14 14.29 -3.91
N ILE A 34 10.21 13.63 -4.31
CA ILE A 34 10.32 12.16 -4.16
C ILE A 34 10.42 11.77 -2.68
N SER A 35 11.16 12.54 -1.87
CA SER A 35 11.22 12.28 -0.41
C SER A 35 9.85 12.36 0.24
N ILE A 36 9.09 13.41 -0.05
CA ILE A 36 7.73 13.58 0.50
C ILE A 36 6.83 12.42 0.05
N LEU A 37 6.84 12.06 -1.25
CA LEU A 37 6.00 10.98 -1.77
C LEU A 37 6.33 9.63 -1.12
N PHE A 38 7.61 9.29 -0.93
CA PHE A 38 8.02 8.04 -0.30
C PHE A 38 7.61 7.99 1.17
N LEU A 39 7.81 9.08 1.92
CA LEU A 39 7.43 9.15 3.33
C LEU A 39 5.91 9.11 3.52
N VAL A 40 5.16 9.83 2.70
CA VAL A 40 3.68 9.81 2.74
C VAL A 40 3.16 8.42 2.38
N PHE A 41 3.71 7.79 1.34
CA PHE A 41 3.30 6.45 0.93
C PHE A 41 3.63 5.40 1.99
N TYR A 42 4.83 5.46 2.59
CA TYR A 42 5.23 4.59 3.68
C TYR A 42 4.32 4.76 4.91
N TYR A 43 4.09 6.00 5.33
CA TYR A 43 3.22 6.29 6.48
C TYR A 43 1.78 5.78 6.24
N TYR A 44 1.24 6.03 5.05
CA TYR A 44 -0.07 5.51 4.67
C TYR A 44 -0.12 3.98 4.80
N LEU A 45 0.87 3.27 4.27
CA LEU A 45 0.94 1.81 4.36
C LEU A 45 1.08 1.32 5.80
N CYS A 46 1.86 2.00 6.64
CA CYS A 46 1.96 1.67 8.05
C CYS A 46 0.59 1.74 8.73
N VAL A 47 -0.12 2.87 8.58
CA VAL A 47 -1.45 3.04 9.18
C VAL A 47 -2.43 2.00 8.63
N MET A 48 -2.44 1.79 7.32
CA MET A 48 -3.32 0.84 6.65
C MET A 48 -3.09 -0.59 7.17
N LEU A 49 -1.85 -1.09 7.11
CA LEU A 49 -1.57 -2.50 7.37
C LEU A 49 -1.66 -2.86 8.84
N THR A 50 -1.25 -1.97 9.76
CA THR A 50 -1.20 -2.30 11.18
C THR A 50 -2.44 -1.88 11.96
N ASN A 51 -2.97 -0.68 11.70
CA ASN A 51 -4.08 -0.15 12.51
C ASN A 51 -5.47 -0.48 11.94
N ILE A 52 -5.58 -0.64 10.61
CA ILE A 52 -6.88 -0.81 9.95
C ILE A 52 -7.06 -2.27 9.52
N VAL A 53 -6.16 -2.78 8.71
CA VAL A 53 -6.21 -4.17 8.21
C VAL A 53 -5.86 -5.16 9.32
N GLY A 54 -4.85 -4.86 10.15
CA GLY A 54 -4.40 -5.72 11.24
C GLY A 54 -3.74 -6.98 10.69
N ILE A 55 -2.55 -6.85 10.09
CA ILE A 55 -1.75 -8.01 9.70
C ILE A 55 -1.24 -8.76 10.93
N PRO A 56 -1.10 -10.11 10.88
CA PRO A 56 -0.57 -10.87 12.00
C PRO A 56 0.85 -10.43 12.33
N THR A 57 1.15 -10.30 13.63
CA THR A 57 2.47 -9.96 14.11
C THR A 57 3.17 -11.18 14.71
N LEU A 58 4.51 -11.13 14.77
CA LEU A 58 5.29 -12.18 15.42
C LEU A 58 4.89 -12.35 16.90
N SER A 59 4.59 -11.24 17.58
CA SER A 59 4.12 -11.26 18.97
C SER A 59 2.79 -12.00 19.13
N GLU A 60 1.88 -11.85 18.18
CA GLU A 60 0.62 -12.58 18.15
C GLU A 60 0.85 -14.08 17.88
N TYR A 61 1.71 -14.44 16.95
CA TYR A 61 2.10 -15.83 16.71
C TYR A 61 2.67 -16.50 17.96
N ILE A 62 3.57 -15.84 18.68
CA ILE A 62 4.14 -16.37 19.93
C ILE A 62 3.04 -16.54 20.99
N ARG A 63 2.12 -15.59 21.08
CA ARG A 63 1.00 -15.66 22.02
C ARG A 63 0.08 -16.86 21.73
N LEU A 64 -0.33 -17.04 20.47
CA LEU A 64 -1.19 -18.15 20.04
C LEU A 64 -0.53 -19.50 20.26
N SER A 65 0.76 -19.62 19.95
CA SER A 65 1.56 -20.84 20.20
C SER A 65 1.55 -21.23 21.68
N ARG A 66 1.66 -20.25 22.59
CA ARG A 66 1.62 -20.50 24.05
C ARG A 66 0.26 -20.93 24.54
N LEU A 67 -0.82 -20.50 23.87
CA LEU A 67 -2.20 -20.85 24.19
C LEU A 67 -2.63 -22.17 23.55
N GLY A 68 -1.81 -22.78 22.68
CA GLY A 68 -2.17 -23.98 21.92
C GLY A 68 -3.22 -23.73 20.84
N GLU A 69 -3.43 -22.47 20.46
CA GLU A 69 -4.37 -22.08 19.40
C GLU A 69 -3.79 -22.32 17.99
N ALA A 70 -4.66 -22.69 17.05
CA ALA A 70 -4.25 -22.92 15.68
C ALA A 70 -3.89 -21.61 14.97
N PHE A 71 -2.75 -21.57 14.28
CA PHE A 71 -2.33 -20.42 13.47
C PHE A 71 -3.16 -20.23 12.21
N PHE A 72 -3.68 -21.33 11.67
CA PHE A 72 -4.45 -21.33 10.45
C PHE A 72 -5.93 -21.54 10.81
N ASN A 73 -6.72 -20.50 10.65
CA ASN A 73 -8.16 -20.53 10.90
C ASN A 73 -8.87 -19.92 9.68
N PRO A 74 -9.10 -20.70 8.62
CA PRO A 74 -9.70 -20.20 7.39
C PRO A 74 -11.20 -19.94 7.61
N ASN A 75 -11.55 -18.69 7.79
CA ASN A 75 -12.90 -18.19 7.64
C ASN A 75 -12.98 -17.49 6.28
N ILE A 76 -13.59 -18.17 5.28
CA ILE A 76 -13.55 -17.71 3.88
C ILE A 76 -14.97 -17.48 3.40
N ASN A 77 -15.28 -16.25 2.98
CA ASN A 77 -16.52 -15.89 2.32
C ASN A 77 -16.23 -15.58 0.84
N LEU A 78 -16.64 -16.48 -0.06
CA LEU A 78 -16.45 -16.32 -1.51
C LEU A 78 -17.73 -15.94 -2.26
N ILE A 79 -18.84 -15.71 -1.55
CA ILE A 79 -20.10 -15.32 -2.18
C ILE A 79 -20.18 -13.79 -2.18
N PRO A 80 -20.03 -13.13 -3.35
CA PRO A 80 -20.13 -11.69 -3.42
C PRO A 80 -21.49 -11.18 -2.92
N PHE A 81 -21.46 -10.17 -2.06
CA PHE A 81 -22.64 -9.45 -1.55
C PHE A 81 -23.66 -10.30 -0.79
N SER A 82 -23.27 -11.48 -0.26
CA SER A 82 -24.16 -12.37 0.51
C SER A 82 -24.82 -11.67 1.70
N ASP A 83 -24.06 -10.80 2.38
CA ASP A 83 -24.50 -10.11 3.59
C ASP A 83 -25.05 -8.69 3.33
N GLY A 84 -25.29 -8.36 2.05
CA GLY A 84 -25.75 -7.03 1.63
C GLY A 84 -24.62 -5.98 1.66
N PHE A 85 -25.00 -4.71 1.46
CA PHE A 85 -24.07 -3.59 1.51
C PHE A 85 -23.74 -3.23 2.96
N SER A 86 -22.47 -3.29 3.34
CA SER A 86 -21.99 -2.92 4.66
C SER A 86 -21.12 -1.65 4.63
N LEU A 87 -20.98 -0.99 5.77
CA LEU A 87 -20.08 0.16 5.92
C LEU A 87 -18.62 -0.21 5.59
N SER A 88 -18.23 -1.47 5.84
CA SER A 88 -16.87 -1.97 5.54
C SER A 88 -16.52 -1.82 4.06
N PHE A 89 -17.48 -1.99 3.14
CA PHE A 89 -17.25 -1.80 1.69
C PHE A 89 -16.78 -0.39 1.36
N ILE A 90 -17.45 0.61 1.95
CA ILE A 90 -17.10 2.01 1.76
C ILE A 90 -15.71 2.29 2.34
N LEU A 91 -15.43 1.78 3.54
CA LEU A 91 -14.14 1.96 4.20
C LEU A 91 -13.00 1.31 3.41
N ASN A 92 -13.19 0.12 2.86
CA ASN A 92 -12.19 -0.57 2.04
C ASN A 92 -11.90 0.18 0.72
N ILE A 93 -12.95 0.74 0.08
CA ILE A 93 -12.76 1.61 -1.07
C ILE A 93 -11.87 2.81 -0.69
N PHE A 94 -12.22 3.54 0.38
CA PHE A 94 -11.44 4.70 0.83
C PHE A 94 -10.01 4.34 1.20
N LEU A 95 -9.82 3.16 1.76
CA LEU A 95 -8.51 2.66 2.17
C LEU A 95 -7.55 2.49 0.98
N PHE A 96 -8.06 2.07 -0.18
CA PHE A 96 -7.24 1.83 -1.38
C PHE A 96 -7.16 3.01 -2.36
N VAL A 97 -7.97 4.07 -2.17
CA VAL A 97 -7.86 5.30 -2.99
C VAL A 97 -6.44 5.90 -2.93
N PRO A 98 -5.78 6.06 -1.75
CA PRO A 98 -4.42 6.59 -1.71
C PRO A 98 -3.40 5.74 -2.46
N LEU A 99 -3.53 4.40 -2.48
CA LEU A 99 -2.66 3.51 -3.25
C LEU A 99 -2.73 3.84 -4.74
N GLY A 100 -3.96 3.87 -5.28
CA GLY A 100 -4.21 4.17 -6.70
C GLY A 100 -3.76 5.56 -7.13
N PHE A 101 -3.75 6.52 -6.19
CA PHE A 101 -3.32 7.89 -6.41
C PHE A 101 -1.80 8.08 -6.31
N LEU A 102 -1.16 7.51 -5.27
CA LEU A 102 0.25 7.74 -4.97
C LEU A 102 1.20 6.94 -5.87
N CYS A 103 0.86 5.70 -6.26
CA CYS A 103 1.72 4.90 -7.11
C CYS A 103 2.07 5.60 -8.45
N PRO A 104 1.10 6.18 -9.20
CA PRO A 104 1.39 6.94 -10.42
C PRO A 104 2.21 8.22 -10.19
N LEU A 105 2.14 8.82 -8.98
CA LEU A 105 2.96 9.97 -8.61
C LEU A 105 4.41 9.59 -8.33
N ILE A 106 4.65 8.38 -7.79
CA ILE A 106 5.98 7.85 -7.48
C ILE A 106 6.70 7.42 -8.75
N SER A 107 6.03 6.71 -9.68
CA SER A 107 6.67 6.22 -10.90
C SER A 107 5.74 6.27 -12.10
N LYS A 108 6.31 6.72 -13.24
CA LYS A 108 5.62 6.77 -14.54
C LYS A 108 5.08 5.40 -14.99
N SER A 109 5.69 4.30 -14.55
CA SER A 109 5.22 2.95 -14.86
C SER A 109 3.79 2.71 -14.39
N TYR A 110 3.37 3.33 -13.28
CA TYR A 110 2.01 3.20 -12.74
C TYR A 110 1.03 4.24 -13.32
N GLN A 111 1.44 5.08 -14.25
CA GLN A 111 0.51 5.89 -15.04
C GLN A 111 -0.29 5.05 -16.06
N SER A 112 0.10 3.79 -16.24
CA SER A 112 -0.72 2.77 -16.89
C SER A 112 -1.74 2.19 -15.91
N ILE A 113 -3.00 2.18 -16.29
CA ILE A 113 -4.09 1.60 -15.49
C ILE A 113 -3.82 0.13 -15.13
N LYS A 114 -3.26 -0.64 -16.08
CA LYS A 114 -2.93 -2.07 -15.85
C LYS A 114 -1.93 -2.24 -14.71
N ASN A 115 -0.86 -1.45 -14.69
CA ASN A 115 0.17 -1.58 -13.67
C ASN A 115 -0.33 -1.12 -12.30
N THR A 116 -1.17 -0.07 -12.25
CA THR A 116 -1.77 0.39 -10.99
C THR A 116 -2.78 -0.63 -10.46
N LEU A 117 -3.58 -1.23 -11.33
CA LEU A 117 -4.49 -2.31 -10.92
C LEU A 117 -3.73 -3.55 -10.45
N LEU A 118 -2.64 -3.93 -11.14
CA LEU A 118 -1.85 -5.09 -10.73
C LEU A 118 -1.26 -4.91 -9.32
N ILE A 119 -0.78 -3.73 -8.96
CA ILE A 119 -0.28 -3.49 -7.61
C ILE A 119 -1.41 -3.47 -6.58
N GLY A 120 -2.57 -2.89 -6.92
CA GLY A 120 -3.76 -2.88 -6.06
C GLY A 120 -4.31 -4.28 -5.82
N CYS A 121 -4.50 -5.07 -6.89
CA CYS A 121 -4.92 -6.47 -6.81
C CYS A 121 -3.91 -7.31 -6.01
N GLY A 122 -2.61 -7.15 -6.30
CA GLY A 122 -1.56 -7.89 -5.62
C GLY A 122 -1.52 -7.59 -4.13
N LEU A 123 -1.62 -6.31 -3.74
CA LEU A 123 -1.66 -5.92 -2.32
C LEU A 123 -2.93 -6.46 -1.64
N SER A 124 -4.09 -6.28 -2.26
CA SER A 124 -5.36 -6.78 -1.70
C SER A 124 -5.33 -8.30 -1.54
N PHE A 125 -4.90 -9.04 -2.56
CA PHE A 125 -4.77 -10.50 -2.49
C PHE A 125 -3.79 -10.94 -1.39
N THR A 126 -2.68 -10.23 -1.23
CA THR A 126 -1.70 -10.50 -0.16
C THR A 126 -2.35 -10.30 1.21
N ILE A 127 -3.11 -9.22 1.41
CA ILE A 127 -3.84 -8.95 2.65
C ILE A 127 -4.79 -10.08 2.96
N GLU A 128 -5.67 -10.47 2.02
CA GLU A 128 -6.63 -11.56 2.19
C GLU A 128 -5.94 -12.89 2.53
N THR A 129 -4.82 -13.18 1.85
CA THR A 129 -4.03 -14.39 2.12
C THR A 129 -3.44 -14.38 3.53
N VAL A 130 -2.93 -13.25 3.97
CA VAL A 130 -2.34 -13.09 5.30
C VAL A 130 -3.40 -13.16 6.40
N GLN A 131 -4.63 -12.72 6.13
CA GLN A 131 -5.75 -12.80 7.07
C GLN A 131 -6.20 -14.25 7.36
N LEU A 132 -5.92 -15.21 6.47
CA LEU A 132 -6.13 -16.65 6.78
C LEU A 132 -5.34 -17.13 8.00
N PHE A 133 -4.29 -16.39 8.36
CA PHE A 133 -3.42 -16.68 9.51
C PHE A 133 -3.73 -15.79 10.72
N THR A 134 -4.94 -15.19 10.78
CA THR A 134 -5.42 -14.41 11.91
C THR A 134 -6.72 -15.02 12.47
N LEU A 135 -6.86 -15.07 13.80
CA LEU A 135 -8.02 -15.71 14.45
C LEU A 135 -9.34 -14.95 14.26
N TYR A 136 -9.28 -13.63 14.08
CA TYR A 136 -10.45 -12.76 14.18
C TYR A 136 -10.79 -12.04 12.85
N ARG A 137 -10.21 -12.49 11.74
CA ARG A 137 -10.48 -11.94 10.42
C ARG A 137 -11.03 -13.01 9.50
N ALA A 138 -11.95 -12.62 8.63
CA ALA A 138 -12.42 -13.44 7.54
C ALA A 138 -11.80 -12.95 6.24
N THR A 139 -11.40 -13.87 5.37
CA THR A 139 -11.04 -13.57 3.99
C THR A 139 -12.32 -13.40 3.19
N ASP A 140 -12.57 -12.20 2.69
CA ASP A 140 -13.82 -11.87 1.99
C ASP A 140 -13.54 -11.40 0.55
N ILE A 141 -14.22 -12.03 -0.41
CA ILE A 141 -14.16 -11.61 -1.81
C ILE A 141 -14.64 -10.18 -2.02
N ASN A 142 -15.54 -9.69 -1.16
CA ASN A 142 -16.02 -8.31 -1.22
C ASN A 142 -14.91 -7.30 -0.91
N ASP A 143 -14.01 -7.65 0.02
CA ASP A 143 -12.87 -6.81 0.36
C ASP A 143 -11.90 -6.71 -0.83
N LEU A 144 -11.67 -7.82 -1.52
CA LEU A 144 -10.87 -7.81 -2.77
C LEU A 144 -11.50 -6.90 -3.82
N ILE A 145 -12.83 -7.01 -4.05
CA ILE A 145 -13.55 -6.22 -5.06
C ILE A 145 -13.51 -4.73 -4.70
N THR A 146 -13.82 -4.38 -3.46
CA THR A 146 -13.90 -2.98 -3.00
C THR A 146 -12.53 -2.31 -2.98
N ASN A 147 -11.47 -3.04 -2.64
CA ASN A 147 -10.08 -2.59 -2.70
C ASN A 147 -9.63 -2.27 -4.13
N ILE A 148 -10.04 -3.10 -5.10
CA ILE A 148 -9.78 -2.85 -6.54
C ILE A 148 -10.55 -1.61 -7.00
N VAL A 149 -11.82 -1.45 -6.61
CA VAL A 149 -12.62 -0.25 -6.92
C VAL A 149 -11.96 1.00 -6.33
N GLY A 150 -11.50 0.95 -5.08
CA GLY A 150 -10.75 2.04 -4.44
C GLY A 150 -9.48 2.41 -5.21
N THR A 151 -8.71 1.40 -5.64
CA THR A 151 -7.51 1.62 -6.47
C THR A 151 -7.85 2.31 -7.79
N LEU A 152 -8.95 1.91 -8.46
CA LEU A 152 -9.42 2.55 -9.68
C LEU A 152 -9.80 4.01 -9.45
N ILE A 153 -10.57 4.29 -8.41
CA ILE A 153 -10.98 5.66 -8.07
C ILE A 153 -9.73 6.52 -7.85
N GLY A 154 -8.76 6.03 -7.06
CA GLY A 154 -7.49 6.73 -6.82
C GLY A 154 -6.71 7.02 -8.11
N TYR A 155 -6.65 6.05 -9.02
CA TYR A 155 -6.03 6.22 -10.33
C TYR A 155 -6.73 7.30 -11.16
N PHE A 156 -8.07 7.31 -11.21
CA PHE A 156 -8.80 8.34 -11.95
C PHE A 156 -8.65 9.71 -11.31
N CYS A 157 -8.62 9.83 -9.97
CA CYS A 157 -8.29 11.08 -9.29
C CYS A 157 -6.90 11.59 -9.71
N PHE A 158 -5.89 10.71 -9.74
CA PHE A 158 -4.56 11.06 -10.26
C PHE A 158 -4.65 11.57 -11.70
N ARG A 159 -5.31 10.84 -12.59
CA ARG A 159 -5.44 11.22 -14.02
C ARG A 159 -6.10 12.58 -14.19
N PHE A 160 -7.14 12.85 -13.43
CA PHE A 160 -7.86 14.12 -13.46
C PHE A 160 -6.96 15.29 -13.03
N ILE A 161 -6.30 15.16 -11.87
CA ILE A 161 -5.41 16.19 -11.35
C ILE A 161 -4.20 16.39 -12.28
N HIS A 162 -3.61 15.30 -12.75
CA HIS A 162 -2.47 15.35 -13.66
C HIS A 162 -2.81 16.09 -14.96
N LYS A 163 -4.00 15.85 -15.53
CA LYS A 163 -4.48 16.57 -16.72
C LYS A 163 -4.61 18.08 -16.46
N LEU A 164 -5.18 18.47 -15.31
CA LEU A 164 -5.35 19.88 -14.93
C LEU A 164 -3.99 20.62 -14.76
N VAL A 165 -3.00 19.92 -14.20
CA VAL A 165 -1.67 20.50 -13.96
C VAL A 165 -0.88 20.61 -15.27
N ILE A 166 -0.94 19.60 -16.14
CA ILE A 166 -0.22 19.63 -17.45
C ILE A 166 -0.77 20.71 -18.36
N THR A 167 -2.08 20.92 -18.41
CA THR A 167 -2.67 21.97 -19.24
C THR A 167 -2.25 23.37 -18.83
N LYS A 168 -1.75 23.58 -17.61
CA LYS A 168 -1.25 24.86 -17.10
C LYS A 168 0.27 25.03 -17.24
N SER A 169 1.03 23.96 -17.49
CA SER A 169 2.50 24.01 -17.56
C SER A 169 3.02 23.53 -18.91
N HIS A 170 3.45 24.46 -19.74
CA HIS A 170 4.02 24.20 -21.08
C HIS A 170 5.42 23.55 -21.07
N SER A 171 6.00 23.24 -19.91
CA SER A 171 7.34 22.63 -19.82
C SER A 171 7.37 21.46 -18.85
N ILE A 172 6.80 20.34 -19.25
CA ILE A 172 7.17 19.08 -18.60
C ILE A 172 8.38 18.55 -19.38
N SER A 173 9.56 18.70 -18.80
CA SER A 173 10.80 18.18 -19.36
C SER A 173 10.60 16.68 -19.65
N ASP A 174 11.10 16.24 -20.78
CA ASP A 174 11.10 14.84 -21.25
C ASP A 174 12.08 14.01 -20.41
N TYR A 175 11.82 14.02 -19.07
CA TYR A 175 12.64 13.32 -18.10
C TYR A 175 12.44 11.82 -18.26
N LYS A 176 13.49 11.12 -18.68
CA LYS A 176 13.51 9.66 -18.75
C LYS A 176 13.66 9.12 -17.33
N GLU A 177 12.57 8.53 -16.83
CA GLU A 177 12.55 7.92 -15.49
C GLU A 177 13.55 6.75 -15.41
N PRO A 178 14.40 6.68 -14.37
CA PRO A 178 15.27 5.55 -14.16
C PRO A 178 14.47 4.26 -13.95
N TYR A 179 14.96 3.17 -14.54
CA TYR A 179 14.30 1.86 -14.53
C TYR A 179 13.95 1.36 -13.10
N TYR A 180 14.79 1.61 -12.12
CA TYR A 180 14.57 1.17 -10.75
C TYR A 180 13.40 1.87 -10.05
N MET A 181 12.98 3.07 -10.49
CA MET A 181 11.82 3.78 -9.92
C MET A 181 10.53 2.97 -10.02
N ARG A 182 10.42 2.12 -11.03
CA ARG A 182 9.30 1.21 -11.22
C ARG A 182 9.07 0.28 -10.02
N TYR A 183 10.13 -0.13 -9.36
CA TYR A 183 10.06 -1.09 -8.25
C TYR A 183 9.85 -0.42 -6.89
N MET A 184 9.99 0.91 -6.79
CA MET A 184 9.95 1.61 -5.51
C MET A 184 8.64 1.41 -4.74
N PRO A 185 7.43 1.52 -5.34
CA PRO A 185 6.20 1.24 -4.61
C PRO A 185 6.15 -0.18 -4.03
N ILE A 186 6.60 -1.18 -4.79
CA ILE A 186 6.65 -2.58 -4.33
C ILE A 186 7.63 -2.73 -3.17
N VAL A 187 8.83 -2.14 -3.27
CA VAL A 187 9.83 -2.22 -2.21
C VAL A 187 9.33 -1.58 -0.92
N ILE A 188 8.62 -0.43 -1.01
CA ILE A 188 8.03 0.22 0.17
C ILE A 188 6.94 -0.67 0.78
N ILE A 189 6.05 -1.28 -0.04
CA ILE A 189 5.01 -2.21 0.42
C ILE A 189 5.65 -3.39 1.16
N VAL A 190 6.62 -4.06 0.53
CA VAL A 190 7.29 -5.23 1.13
C VAL A 190 8.00 -4.85 2.43
N THR A 191 8.70 -3.72 2.46
CA THR A 191 9.34 -3.20 3.67
C THR A 191 8.33 -3.00 4.80
N THR A 192 7.17 -2.40 4.47
CA THR A 192 6.12 -2.15 5.47
C THR A 192 5.52 -3.45 6.00
N PHE A 193 5.30 -4.45 5.13
CA PHE A 193 4.83 -5.77 5.56
C PHE A 193 5.83 -6.47 6.50
N ILE A 194 7.11 -6.49 6.13
CA ILE A 194 8.15 -7.11 6.95
C ILE A 194 8.20 -6.44 8.33
N LEU A 195 8.25 -5.12 8.37
CA LEU A 195 8.30 -4.38 9.63
C LEU A 195 7.01 -4.52 10.44
N GLY A 196 5.85 -4.56 9.79
CA GLY A 196 4.57 -4.82 10.43
C GLY A 196 4.50 -6.22 11.07
N PHE A 197 5.07 -7.22 10.43
CA PHE A 197 5.13 -8.58 10.99
C PHE A 197 6.00 -8.65 12.26
N PHE A 198 7.09 -7.91 12.32
CA PHE A 198 7.97 -7.88 13.50
C PHE A 198 7.54 -6.88 14.59
N SER A 199 6.44 -6.16 14.40
CA SER A 199 5.95 -5.13 15.33
C SER A 199 5.27 -5.66 16.62
#